data_4bc31f41de748e5ad023e5c66835f867
#
_entry.id   4bc31f41de748e5ad023e5c66835f867
#
_cell.length_a   1.000
_cell.length_b   1.000
_cell.length_c   1.000
_cell.angle_alpha   90.00
_cell.angle_beta   90.00
_cell.angle_gamma   90.00
#
_symmetry.space_group_name_H-M   'P 1'
#
loop_
_entity.id
_entity.type
_entity.pdbx_description
1 polymer ?
#
loop_
_entity_poly.entity_id
_entity_poly.type
_entity_poly.pdbx_seq_one_letter_code
_entity_poly.pdbx_strand_id
1 'polypeptide(L)'
;MSTFTKVLLATDLSPQADKLTECLFSLCPDTETEVVLAHVFDDDDDADPDGSSFKRTQIRLEGYKNDIEQAGYEEISIVTRTGDISETVQGLAEEYDVDLVFVASHRKGFLKRALMGSTTFDLARLAAVPLLINKAEPHEEQENLLRTIMVPTDFSRKSLEALNIIRSLREFVGKVVFVHVIEHSRNKHDYKEKYGSAMLFLQELVDEMKMFGIEADYHVAHGVASKKIAAICEHEDVSLIMMAKTGADMTHGEELGSTSENVVLNVDCAVMLVPAEDSDDI
;
A
#
# COMPACT_ATOMS: atom_id res chain seq x y z
N MET A 1 -20.46 -1.82 -6.47
CA MET A 1 -19.50 -2.88 -6.80
C MET A 1 -18.29 -2.64 -5.92
N SER A 2 -17.86 -3.66 -5.17
CA SER A 2 -16.67 -3.59 -4.34
C SER A 2 -15.44 -3.27 -5.20
N THR A 3 -14.52 -2.46 -4.69
CA THR A 3 -13.24 -2.17 -5.35
C THR A 3 -12.34 -3.40 -5.33
N PHE A 4 -12.38 -4.09 -4.21
CA PHE A 4 -11.63 -5.31 -3.98
C PHE A 4 -12.64 -6.42 -3.66
N THR A 5 -12.67 -7.45 -4.50
CA THR A 5 -13.60 -8.56 -4.35
C THR A 5 -13.01 -9.67 -3.50
N LYS A 6 -11.69 -9.81 -3.54
CA LYS A 6 -10.96 -10.81 -2.76
C LYS A 6 -9.62 -10.25 -2.30
N VAL A 7 -9.29 -10.41 -1.03
CA VAL A 7 -8.06 -9.85 -0.44
C VAL A 7 -7.28 -10.89 0.37
N LEU A 8 -5.95 -10.71 0.41
CA LEU A 8 -5.06 -11.55 1.21
C LEU A 8 -4.48 -10.72 2.38
N LEU A 9 -4.79 -11.12 3.61
CA LEU A 9 -4.13 -10.61 4.80
C LEU A 9 -2.98 -11.55 5.18
N ALA A 10 -1.75 -11.18 4.84
CA ALA A 10 -0.56 -11.93 5.21
C ALA A 10 -0.05 -11.44 6.58
N THR A 11 -0.26 -12.24 7.61
CA THR A 11 0.08 -11.90 9.00
C THR A 11 1.25 -12.73 9.51
N ASP A 12 2.20 -12.06 10.16
CA ASP A 12 3.26 -12.71 10.94
C ASP A 12 2.88 -12.86 12.43
N LEU A 13 1.62 -12.56 12.76
CA LEU A 13 1.07 -12.59 14.10
C LEU A 13 1.79 -11.65 15.08
N SER A 14 2.48 -10.64 14.60
CA SER A 14 3.06 -9.60 15.43
C SER A 14 1.99 -8.61 15.92
N PRO A 15 2.29 -7.82 16.96
CA PRO A 15 1.39 -6.75 17.41
C PRO A 15 1.13 -5.69 16.33
N GLN A 16 2.04 -5.48 15.37
CA GLN A 16 1.83 -4.60 14.21
C GLN A 16 0.83 -5.22 13.23
N ALA A 17 0.89 -6.54 13.03
CA ALA A 17 -0.03 -7.24 12.15
C ALA A 17 -1.47 -7.30 12.71
N ASP A 18 -1.66 -7.12 14.02
CA ASP A 18 -2.99 -7.00 14.63
C ASP A 18 -3.78 -5.80 14.05
N LYS A 19 -3.09 -4.78 13.49
CA LYS A 19 -3.71 -3.63 12.84
C LYS A 19 -4.19 -3.89 11.40
N LEU A 20 -3.87 -5.02 10.80
CA LEU A 20 -4.27 -5.31 9.41
C LEU A 20 -5.79 -5.47 9.25
N THR A 21 -6.49 -5.92 10.29
CA THR A 21 -7.97 -6.00 10.28
C THR A 21 -8.60 -4.61 10.22
N GLU A 22 -8.04 -3.62 10.93
CA GLU A 22 -8.48 -2.23 10.89
C GLU A 22 -8.21 -1.61 9.50
N CYS A 23 -7.09 -1.98 8.85
CA CYS A 23 -6.81 -1.58 7.47
C CYS A 23 -7.81 -2.20 6.48
N LEU A 24 -8.17 -3.48 6.67
CA LEU A 24 -9.20 -4.16 5.89
C LEU A 24 -10.52 -3.38 5.95
N PHE A 25 -11.00 -3.05 7.14
CA PHE A 25 -12.27 -2.33 7.33
C PHE A 25 -12.26 -0.93 6.70
N SER A 26 -11.09 -0.28 6.63
CA SER A 26 -10.96 1.02 5.96
C SER A 26 -11.01 0.92 4.44
N LEU A 27 -10.31 -0.07 3.84
CA LEU A 27 -10.12 -0.18 2.39
C LEU A 27 -11.17 -1.03 1.70
N CYS A 28 -11.79 -1.96 2.43
CA CYS A 28 -12.80 -2.89 1.93
C CYS A 28 -14.10 -2.73 2.73
N PRO A 29 -14.77 -1.56 2.68
CA PRO A 29 -15.98 -1.31 3.46
C PRO A 29 -17.18 -2.16 3.03
N ASP A 30 -17.08 -2.84 1.89
CA ASP A 30 -18.05 -3.80 1.40
C ASP A 30 -17.78 -5.17 2.04
N THR A 31 -18.69 -5.64 2.86
CA THR A 31 -18.55 -6.91 3.59
C THR A 31 -18.74 -8.16 2.72
N GLU A 32 -19.11 -8.00 1.43
CA GLU A 32 -19.10 -9.08 0.44
C GLU A 32 -17.69 -9.44 -0.04
N THR A 33 -16.65 -8.66 0.36
CA THR A 33 -15.25 -8.95 0.05
C THR A 33 -14.82 -10.28 0.68
N GLU A 34 -14.30 -11.21 -0.13
CA GLU A 34 -13.70 -12.45 0.35
C GLU A 34 -12.34 -12.19 1.01
N VAL A 35 -12.09 -12.79 2.17
CA VAL A 35 -10.84 -12.59 2.92
C VAL A 35 -10.06 -13.89 3.04
N VAL A 36 -8.83 -13.90 2.54
CA VAL A 36 -7.86 -14.98 2.77
C VAL A 36 -6.90 -14.52 3.86
N LEU A 37 -7.01 -15.12 5.05
CA LEU A 37 -6.12 -14.85 6.17
C LEU A 37 -4.98 -15.87 6.15
N ALA A 38 -3.77 -15.41 5.85
CA ALA A 38 -2.62 -16.27 5.65
C ALA A 38 -1.52 -16.05 6.68
N HIS A 39 -0.91 -17.15 7.12
CA HIS A 39 0.34 -17.15 7.86
C HIS A 39 1.34 -18.11 7.22
N VAL A 40 2.57 -17.65 7.00
CA VAL A 40 3.65 -18.44 6.43
C VAL A 40 4.69 -18.70 7.52
N PHE A 41 4.98 -19.97 7.79
CA PHE A 41 6.10 -20.39 8.63
C PHE A 41 7.37 -20.33 7.79
N ASP A 42 8.42 -19.69 8.30
CA ASP A 42 9.74 -19.66 7.64
C ASP A 42 10.34 -21.07 7.67
N ASP A 43 11.04 -21.45 6.60
CA ASP A 43 11.76 -22.74 6.52
C ASP A 43 12.83 -22.88 7.62
N ASP A 44 13.38 -21.76 8.10
CA ASP A 44 14.37 -21.71 9.19
C ASP A 44 13.75 -21.81 10.59
N ASP A 45 12.42 -21.74 10.72
CA ASP A 45 11.74 -21.99 11.99
C ASP A 45 11.86 -23.48 12.34
N ASP A 46 12.85 -23.78 13.17
CA ASP A 46 13.17 -25.11 13.66
C ASP A 46 11.90 -25.87 14.03
N ALA A 47 11.78 -27.04 13.45
CA ALA A 47 10.68 -27.95 13.61
C ALA A 47 10.12 -27.92 15.03
N ASP A 48 8.87 -27.47 15.16
CA ASP A 48 8.10 -27.54 16.40
C ASP A 48 7.75 -29.03 16.70
N PRO A 49 8.54 -29.76 17.49
CA PRO A 49 8.45 -31.21 17.56
C PRO A 49 7.12 -31.70 18.18
N ASP A 50 6.37 -30.81 18.84
CA ASP A 50 5.10 -31.13 19.52
C ASP A 50 3.89 -30.41 18.91
N GLY A 51 4.09 -29.61 17.85
CA GLY A 51 3.04 -28.84 17.17
C GLY A 51 2.45 -27.71 18.04
N SER A 52 3.17 -27.24 19.04
CA SER A 52 2.66 -26.20 19.96
C SER A 52 2.63 -24.82 19.30
N SER A 53 3.58 -24.54 18.41
CA SER A 53 3.64 -23.30 17.62
C SER A 53 2.47 -23.26 16.65
N PHE A 54 2.26 -24.33 15.89
CA PHE A 54 1.13 -24.44 14.96
C PHE A 54 -0.22 -24.23 15.66
N LYS A 55 -0.43 -24.88 16.84
CA LYS A 55 -1.68 -24.71 17.59
C LYS A 55 -1.88 -23.27 18.06
N ARG A 56 -0.83 -22.59 18.54
CA ARG A 56 -0.92 -21.17 18.92
C ARG A 56 -1.24 -20.27 17.73
N THR A 57 -0.61 -20.52 16.59
CA THR A 57 -0.89 -19.84 15.33
C THR A 57 -2.35 -19.99 14.94
N GLN A 58 -2.88 -21.23 14.93
CA GLN A 58 -4.28 -21.49 14.62
C GLN A 58 -5.24 -20.74 15.54
N ILE A 59 -5.00 -20.74 16.85
CA ILE A 59 -5.84 -20.01 17.83
C ILE A 59 -5.83 -18.50 17.52
N ARG A 60 -4.70 -17.91 17.14
CA ARG A 60 -4.63 -16.49 16.81
C ARG A 60 -5.32 -16.17 15.49
N LEU A 61 -5.15 -17.01 14.46
CA LEU A 61 -5.83 -16.86 13.18
C LEU A 61 -7.35 -16.97 13.33
N GLU A 62 -7.83 -17.90 14.16
CA GLU A 62 -9.26 -17.98 14.50
C GLU A 62 -9.74 -16.72 15.26
N GLY A 63 -8.90 -16.10 16.07
CA GLY A 63 -9.18 -14.81 16.71
C GLY A 63 -9.42 -13.72 15.68
N TYR A 64 -8.50 -13.52 14.72
CA TYR A 64 -8.66 -12.56 13.62
C TYR A 64 -9.91 -12.85 12.77
N LYS A 65 -10.15 -14.14 12.44
CA LYS A 65 -11.35 -14.54 11.73
C LYS A 65 -12.61 -14.09 12.46
N ASN A 66 -12.71 -14.36 13.75
CA ASN A 66 -13.84 -13.95 14.57
C ASN A 66 -14.04 -12.41 14.57
N ASP A 67 -12.95 -11.61 14.64
CA ASP A 67 -13.03 -10.15 14.60
C ASP A 67 -13.55 -9.67 13.24
N ILE A 68 -13.11 -10.29 12.15
CA ILE A 68 -13.55 -9.97 10.79
C ILE A 68 -15.03 -10.40 10.59
N GLU A 69 -15.44 -11.58 11.09
CA GLU A 69 -16.84 -12.03 11.08
C GLU A 69 -17.76 -11.08 11.87
N GLN A 70 -17.31 -10.59 13.04
CA GLN A 70 -18.07 -9.62 13.82
C GLN A 70 -18.23 -8.27 13.11
N ALA A 71 -17.31 -7.90 12.22
CA ALA A 71 -17.44 -6.73 11.35
C ALA A 71 -18.39 -6.95 10.15
N GLY A 72 -18.92 -8.18 9.97
CA GLY A 72 -19.96 -8.50 8.99
C GLY A 72 -19.47 -9.22 7.73
N TYR A 73 -18.19 -9.56 7.62
CA TYR A 73 -17.68 -10.34 6.48
C TYR A 73 -18.07 -11.80 6.63
N GLU A 74 -18.53 -12.44 5.54
CA GLU A 74 -19.03 -13.81 5.56
C GLU A 74 -18.05 -14.83 4.99
N GLU A 75 -17.27 -14.46 3.97
CA GLU A 75 -16.36 -15.32 3.23
C GLU A 75 -14.92 -15.16 3.72
N ILE A 76 -14.52 -15.93 4.76
CA ILE A 76 -13.19 -15.87 5.35
C ILE A 76 -12.54 -17.24 5.39
N SER A 77 -11.40 -17.37 4.72
CA SER A 77 -10.60 -18.60 4.71
C SER A 77 -9.29 -18.40 5.50
N ILE A 78 -8.86 -19.42 6.23
CA ILE A 78 -7.55 -19.45 6.92
C ILE A 78 -6.63 -20.37 6.16
N VAL A 79 -5.44 -19.89 5.84
CA VAL A 79 -4.41 -20.62 5.11
C VAL A 79 -3.09 -20.54 5.84
N THR A 80 -2.42 -21.68 6.01
CA THR A 80 -1.05 -21.75 6.51
C THR A 80 -0.16 -22.47 5.52
N ARG A 81 1.04 -21.97 5.31
CA ARG A 81 2.07 -22.55 4.44
C ARG A 81 3.42 -22.53 5.15
N THR A 82 4.38 -23.29 4.63
CA THR A 82 5.80 -23.25 5.03
C THR A 82 6.62 -22.94 3.78
N GLY A 83 7.65 -22.09 3.91
CA GLY A 83 8.52 -21.72 2.79
C GLY A 83 9.06 -20.31 2.93
N ASP A 84 9.78 -19.83 1.90
CA ASP A 84 10.13 -18.41 1.81
C ASP A 84 8.86 -17.56 1.87
N ILE A 85 8.84 -16.60 2.78
CA ILE A 85 7.62 -15.83 3.10
C ILE A 85 7.16 -15.03 1.88
N SER A 86 8.10 -14.39 1.16
CA SER A 86 7.79 -13.48 0.06
C SER A 86 7.26 -14.25 -1.15
N GLU A 87 7.92 -15.34 -1.52
CA GLU A 87 7.51 -16.19 -2.64
C GLU A 87 6.18 -16.89 -2.32
N THR A 88 6.01 -17.35 -1.07
CA THR A 88 4.78 -18.05 -0.65
C THR A 88 3.58 -17.10 -0.62
N VAL A 89 3.73 -15.86 -0.11
CA VAL A 89 2.65 -14.86 -0.11
C VAL A 89 2.26 -14.49 -1.54
N GLN A 90 3.24 -14.30 -2.43
CA GLN A 90 2.98 -14.04 -3.85
C GLN A 90 2.24 -15.24 -4.50
N GLY A 91 2.71 -16.46 -4.25
CA GLY A 91 2.05 -17.67 -4.76
C GLY A 91 0.62 -17.83 -4.25
N LEU A 92 0.35 -17.46 -2.99
CA LEU A 92 -1.01 -17.44 -2.44
C LEU A 92 -1.88 -16.35 -3.10
N ALA A 93 -1.32 -15.18 -3.40
CA ALA A 93 -2.04 -14.13 -4.09
C ALA A 93 -2.50 -14.58 -5.49
N GLU A 94 -1.67 -15.33 -6.20
CA GLU A 94 -2.00 -15.95 -7.49
C GLU A 94 -2.97 -17.14 -7.35
N GLU A 95 -2.73 -18.06 -6.39
CA GLU A 95 -3.57 -19.24 -6.14
C GLU A 95 -5.03 -18.86 -5.85
N TYR A 96 -5.22 -17.80 -5.08
CA TYR A 96 -6.54 -17.34 -4.66
C TYR A 96 -7.11 -16.23 -5.55
N ASP A 97 -6.37 -15.75 -6.56
CA ASP A 97 -6.76 -14.66 -7.46
C ASP A 97 -7.24 -13.42 -6.69
N VAL A 98 -6.36 -12.90 -5.81
CA VAL A 98 -6.71 -11.76 -4.95
C VAL A 98 -6.42 -10.43 -5.63
N ASP A 99 -7.21 -9.40 -5.29
CA ASP A 99 -7.11 -8.04 -5.84
C ASP A 99 -6.18 -7.13 -5.02
N LEU A 100 -5.88 -7.52 -3.77
CA LEU A 100 -5.08 -6.71 -2.85
C LEU A 100 -4.42 -7.61 -1.79
N VAL A 101 -3.15 -7.34 -1.50
CA VAL A 101 -2.41 -7.97 -0.41
C VAL A 101 -2.15 -6.96 0.71
N PHE A 102 -2.38 -7.35 1.96
CA PHE A 102 -2.08 -6.57 3.16
C PHE A 102 -0.90 -7.20 3.89
N VAL A 103 0.08 -6.37 4.26
CA VAL A 103 1.22 -6.75 5.09
C VAL A 103 1.52 -5.69 6.14
N ALA A 104 2.07 -6.10 7.29
CA ALA A 104 2.60 -5.19 8.28
C ALA A 104 4.11 -5.04 8.10
N SER A 105 4.62 -3.84 8.32
CA SER A 105 6.05 -3.56 8.32
C SER A 105 6.53 -3.21 9.72
N HIS A 106 7.56 -3.92 10.19
CA HIS A 106 8.17 -3.64 11.49
C HIS A 106 9.21 -2.53 11.40
N ARG A 107 9.11 -1.54 12.29
CA ARG A 107 10.21 -0.61 12.51
C ARG A 107 11.24 -1.27 13.44
N LYS A 108 12.40 -1.63 12.93
CA LYS A 108 13.50 -2.14 13.74
C LYS A 108 14.23 -0.98 14.43
N GLY A 109 13.89 -0.69 15.70
CA GLY A 109 14.74 0.03 16.67
C GLY A 109 14.66 1.54 16.68
N PHE A 110 15.27 2.15 17.71
CA PHE A 110 15.35 3.58 18.06
C PHE A 110 16.06 4.51 17.05
N LEU A 111 16.55 4.00 15.94
CA LEU A 111 17.17 4.81 14.89
C LEU A 111 16.09 5.31 13.94
N LYS A 112 16.00 6.64 13.80
CA LYS A 112 15.09 7.39 12.90
C LYS A 112 15.18 7.06 11.40
N ARG A 113 15.79 5.96 11.01
CA ARG A 113 15.79 5.35 9.69
C ARG A 113 15.24 3.94 9.84
N ALA A 114 13.96 3.79 9.54
CA ALA A 114 13.33 2.49 9.45
C ALA A 114 14.06 1.67 8.37
N LEU A 115 14.69 0.58 8.79
CA LEU A 115 15.04 -0.47 7.85
C LEU A 115 13.76 -1.27 7.66
N MET A 116 13.15 -1.19 6.48
CA MET A 116 12.12 -2.14 6.06
C MET A 116 12.68 -3.55 6.24
N GLY A 117 11.91 -4.47 6.80
CA GLY A 117 12.33 -5.87 6.88
C GLY A 117 12.60 -6.41 5.47
N SER A 118 13.56 -7.32 5.34
CA SER A 118 13.86 -7.98 4.04
C SER A 118 12.59 -8.52 3.39
N THR A 119 11.76 -9.22 4.13
CA THR A 119 10.48 -9.79 3.67
C THR A 119 9.53 -8.75 3.07
N THR A 120 9.31 -7.61 3.76
CA THR A 120 8.42 -6.55 3.23
C THR A 120 9.01 -5.93 1.95
N PHE A 121 10.33 -5.81 1.88
CA PHE A 121 11.02 -5.33 0.68
C PHE A 121 10.87 -6.29 -0.49
N ASP A 122 11.09 -7.58 -0.25
CA ASP A 122 10.95 -8.60 -1.29
C ASP A 122 9.50 -8.74 -1.75
N LEU A 123 8.52 -8.65 -0.84
CA LEU A 123 7.10 -8.55 -1.20
C LEU A 123 6.80 -7.34 -2.08
N ALA A 124 7.35 -6.15 -1.74
CA ALA A 124 7.17 -4.95 -2.55
C ALA A 124 7.76 -5.11 -3.97
N ARG A 125 8.85 -5.87 -4.11
CA ARG A 125 9.46 -6.18 -5.40
C ARG A 125 8.64 -7.19 -6.20
N LEU A 126 8.12 -8.23 -5.56
CA LEU A 126 7.41 -9.33 -6.22
C LEU A 126 5.94 -9.00 -6.52
N ALA A 127 5.30 -8.07 -5.78
CA ALA A 127 3.86 -7.82 -5.86
C ALA A 127 3.38 -7.59 -7.29
N ALA A 128 2.51 -8.48 -7.77
CA ALA A 128 1.82 -8.40 -9.05
C ALA A 128 0.43 -7.72 -8.93
N VAL A 129 -0.11 -7.67 -7.73
CA VAL A 129 -1.35 -6.95 -7.37
C VAL A 129 -1.05 -5.82 -6.40
N PRO A 130 -1.96 -4.86 -6.17
CA PRO A 130 -1.81 -3.85 -5.15
C PRO A 130 -1.35 -4.43 -3.81
N LEU A 131 -0.33 -3.79 -3.20
CA LEU A 131 0.24 -4.19 -1.92
C LEU A 131 0.12 -3.06 -0.91
N LEU A 132 -0.69 -3.25 0.13
CA LEU A 132 -0.74 -2.34 1.26
C LEU A 132 0.31 -2.73 2.30
N ILE A 133 1.19 -1.81 2.62
CA ILE A 133 2.20 -1.92 3.68
C ILE A 133 1.74 -1.04 4.84
N ASN A 134 1.17 -1.66 5.88
CA ASN A 134 0.80 -0.94 7.10
C ASN A 134 2.03 -0.71 7.99
N LYS A 135 2.12 0.48 8.58
CA LYS A 135 3.25 0.91 9.41
C LYS A 135 2.83 1.41 10.80
N ALA A 136 1.55 1.27 11.14
CA ALA A 136 1.05 1.68 12.44
C ALA A 136 1.79 0.95 13.56
N GLU A 137 2.16 1.70 14.59
CA GLU A 137 2.72 1.10 15.80
C GLU A 137 1.61 0.43 16.61
N PRO A 138 1.90 -0.66 17.36
CA PRO A 138 0.88 -1.44 18.08
C PRO A 138 0.06 -0.64 19.09
N HIS A 139 0.63 0.45 19.61
CA HIS A 139 0.02 1.29 20.64
C HIS A 139 -0.72 2.50 20.08
N GLU A 140 -0.62 2.74 18.78
CA GLU A 140 -1.33 3.83 18.09
C GLU A 140 -2.70 3.33 17.66
N GLU A 141 -3.72 4.21 17.74
CA GLU A 141 -5.00 3.94 17.08
C GLU A 141 -4.77 3.95 15.56
N GLN A 142 -5.26 2.90 14.88
CA GLN A 142 -5.22 2.90 13.43
C GLN A 142 -6.18 3.97 12.92
N GLU A 143 -5.63 4.99 12.27
CA GLU A 143 -6.46 6.00 11.61
C GLU A 143 -7.17 5.41 10.39
N ASN A 144 -8.31 6.01 10.04
CA ASN A 144 -8.96 5.71 8.77
C ASN A 144 -7.99 6.02 7.62
N LEU A 145 -7.57 4.98 6.91
CA LEU A 145 -6.60 5.07 5.80
C LEU A 145 -7.08 6.00 4.68
N LEU A 146 -8.39 6.16 4.53
CA LEU A 146 -9.00 6.99 3.49
C LEU A 146 -9.22 8.45 3.92
N ARG A 147 -8.76 8.86 5.12
CA ARG A 147 -8.92 10.24 5.63
C ARG A 147 -8.19 11.26 4.74
N THR A 148 -6.90 11.02 4.49
CA THR A 148 -6.08 11.87 3.61
C THR A 148 -5.17 10.97 2.78
N ILE A 149 -5.46 10.86 1.50
CA ILE A 149 -4.68 10.06 0.55
C ILE A 149 -3.72 10.96 -0.21
N MET A 150 -2.42 10.64 -0.22
CA MET A 150 -1.46 11.29 -1.10
C MET A 150 -1.21 10.44 -2.33
N VAL A 151 -1.21 11.08 -3.49
CA VAL A 151 -0.87 10.45 -4.79
C VAL A 151 0.33 11.17 -5.40
N PRO A 152 1.56 10.66 -5.19
CA PRO A 152 2.71 11.12 -5.95
C PRO A 152 2.58 10.75 -7.41
N THR A 153 2.84 11.69 -8.32
CA THR A 153 2.72 11.46 -9.76
C THR A 153 3.87 12.07 -10.56
N ASP A 154 4.35 11.34 -11.53
CA ASP A 154 5.24 11.80 -12.61
C ASP A 154 4.47 12.04 -13.93
N PHE A 155 3.13 12.02 -13.86
CA PHE A 155 2.17 12.11 -14.96
C PHE A 155 2.21 10.93 -15.93
N SER A 156 2.93 9.87 -15.61
CA SER A 156 2.83 8.61 -16.35
C SER A 156 1.49 7.93 -16.10
N ARG A 157 1.05 7.10 -17.06
CA ARG A 157 -0.15 6.28 -16.89
C ARG A 157 -0.05 5.42 -15.62
N LYS A 158 1.11 4.81 -15.37
CA LYS A 158 1.39 3.98 -14.18
C LYS A 158 1.12 4.74 -12.87
N SER A 159 1.55 6.01 -12.76
CA SER A 159 1.37 6.81 -11.55
C SER A 159 -0.09 7.23 -11.31
N LEU A 160 -0.96 7.10 -12.32
CA LEU A 160 -2.37 7.44 -12.24
C LEU A 160 -3.29 6.23 -12.03
N GLU A 161 -2.75 5.00 -12.00
CA GLU A 161 -3.56 3.78 -11.74
C GLU A 161 -4.25 3.83 -10.36
N ALA A 162 -3.62 4.44 -9.37
CA ALA A 162 -4.22 4.66 -8.04
C ALA A 162 -5.57 5.40 -8.09
N LEU A 163 -5.82 6.21 -9.13
CA LEU A 163 -7.07 6.96 -9.28
C LEU A 163 -8.28 6.06 -9.49
N ASN A 164 -8.11 4.90 -10.11
CA ASN A 164 -9.17 3.93 -10.30
C ASN A 164 -9.68 3.41 -8.95
N ILE A 165 -8.75 3.10 -8.03
CA ILE A 165 -9.05 2.69 -6.65
C ILE A 165 -9.75 3.83 -5.91
N ILE A 166 -9.21 5.06 -5.97
CA ILE A 166 -9.77 6.23 -5.28
C ILE A 166 -11.19 6.53 -5.76
N ARG A 167 -11.45 6.48 -7.07
CA ARG A 167 -12.79 6.73 -7.64
C ARG A 167 -13.81 5.70 -7.17
N SER A 168 -13.43 4.44 -7.05
CA SER A 168 -14.33 3.38 -6.58
C SER A 168 -14.64 3.49 -5.08
N LEU A 169 -13.70 4.03 -4.30
CA LEU A 169 -13.85 4.29 -2.86
C LEU A 169 -14.34 5.71 -2.53
N ARG A 170 -14.79 6.50 -3.52
CA ARG A 170 -15.10 7.94 -3.39
C ARG A 170 -16.00 8.32 -2.20
N GLU A 171 -16.91 7.43 -1.81
CA GLU A 171 -17.86 7.70 -0.70
C GLU A 171 -17.17 7.67 0.67
N PHE A 172 -15.98 7.07 0.76
CA PHE A 172 -15.22 6.89 1.99
C PHE A 172 -13.96 7.77 2.04
N VAL A 173 -13.53 8.34 0.90
CA VAL A 173 -12.33 9.17 0.79
C VAL A 173 -12.61 10.57 1.32
N GLY A 174 -11.80 11.01 2.31
CA GLY A 174 -11.91 12.36 2.86
C GLY A 174 -11.27 13.41 1.95
N LYS A 175 -9.96 13.30 1.72
CA LYS A 175 -9.17 14.25 0.91
C LYS A 175 -8.13 13.52 0.07
N VAL A 176 -7.85 14.04 -1.13
CA VAL A 176 -6.73 13.60 -1.98
C VAL A 176 -5.73 14.73 -2.15
N VAL A 177 -4.44 14.44 -1.97
CA VAL A 177 -3.33 15.38 -2.17
C VAL A 177 -2.42 14.87 -3.27
N PHE A 178 -2.42 15.51 -4.42
CA PHE A 178 -1.51 15.18 -5.51
C PHE A 178 -0.15 15.84 -5.29
N VAL A 179 0.93 15.11 -5.56
CA VAL A 179 2.29 15.62 -5.41
C VAL A 179 3.11 15.34 -6.66
N HIS A 180 3.64 16.41 -7.28
CA HIS A 180 4.63 16.30 -8.33
C HIS A 180 5.95 16.93 -7.90
N VAL A 181 7.07 16.24 -8.16
CA VAL A 181 8.40 16.74 -7.81
C VAL A 181 9.26 16.92 -9.04
N ILE A 182 9.66 18.16 -9.29
CA ILE A 182 10.61 18.52 -10.36
C ILE A 182 12.02 18.21 -9.85
N GLU A 183 12.60 17.09 -10.23
CA GLU A 183 13.93 16.69 -9.74
C GLU A 183 15.05 17.47 -10.43
N HIS A 184 14.90 17.68 -11.75
CA HIS A 184 15.94 18.31 -12.56
C HIS A 184 15.41 19.46 -13.39
N SER A 185 16.13 20.57 -13.38
CA SER A 185 15.91 21.72 -14.26
C SER A 185 17.25 22.28 -14.76
N ARG A 186 17.36 22.52 -16.06
CA ARG A 186 18.60 23.01 -16.68
C ARG A 186 18.93 24.45 -16.26
N ASN A 187 17.90 25.26 -16.07
CA ASN A 187 17.98 26.65 -15.69
C ASN A 187 16.62 27.16 -15.17
N LYS A 188 16.59 28.43 -14.74
CA LYS A 188 15.35 29.05 -14.20
C LYS A 188 14.18 29.12 -15.18
N HIS A 189 14.43 29.17 -16.49
CA HIS A 189 13.38 29.20 -17.51
C HIS A 189 12.75 27.80 -17.64
N ASP A 190 13.57 26.77 -17.82
CA ASP A 190 13.15 25.36 -17.86
C ASP A 190 12.36 24.97 -16.58
N TYR A 191 12.83 25.44 -15.42
CA TYR A 191 12.07 25.23 -14.17
C TYR A 191 10.68 25.85 -14.22
N LYS A 192 10.55 27.09 -14.70
CA LYS A 192 9.26 27.77 -14.78
C LYS A 192 8.31 27.09 -15.75
N GLU A 193 8.81 26.59 -16.89
CA GLU A 193 8.01 25.84 -17.85
C GLU A 193 7.50 24.53 -17.24
N LYS A 194 8.39 23.73 -16.61
CA LYS A 194 8.00 22.49 -15.93
C LYS A 194 7.00 22.75 -14.82
N TYR A 195 7.25 23.78 -14.01
CA TYR A 195 6.34 24.17 -12.93
C TYR A 195 4.95 24.56 -13.46
N GLY A 196 4.90 25.38 -14.51
CA GLY A 196 3.64 25.77 -15.13
C GLY A 196 2.86 24.60 -15.72
N SER A 197 3.55 23.68 -16.41
CA SER A 197 2.94 22.46 -16.94
C SER A 197 2.43 21.56 -15.83
N ALA A 198 3.23 21.34 -14.78
CA ALA A 198 2.85 20.53 -13.64
C ALA A 198 1.60 21.07 -12.94
N MET A 199 1.52 22.39 -12.73
CA MET A 199 0.34 23.02 -12.13
C MET A 199 -0.94 22.77 -12.96
N LEU A 200 -0.85 22.85 -14.28
CA LEU A 200 -2.01 22.61 -15.14
C LEU A 200 -2.51 21.17 -15.02
N PHE A 201 -1.61 20.19 -15.15
CA PHE A 201 -1.98 18.78 -15.01
C PHE A 201 -2.54 18.43 -13.61
N LEU A 202 -1.91 18.96 -12.56
CA LEU A 202 -2.39 18.72 -11.20
C LEU A 202 -3.75 19.38 -10.95
N GLN A 203 -3.98 20.56 -11.53
CA GLN A 203 -5.29 21.23 -11.45
C GLN A 203 -6.38 20.40 -12.15
N GLU A 204 -6.08 19.79 -13.29
CA GLU A 204 -7.01 18.87 -13.98
C GLU A 204 -7.37 17.68 -13.10
N LEU A 205 -6.38 17.07 -12.42
CA LEU A 205 -6.62 15.96 -11.49
C LEU A 205 -7.47 16.38 -10.28
N VAL A 206 -7.19 17.56 -9.72
CA VAL A 206 -8.00 18.12 -8.62
C VAL A 206 -9.44 18.39 -9.07
N ASP A 207 -9.62 18.98 -10.25
CA ASP A 207 -10.96 19.27 -10.77
C ASP A 207 -11.72 17.97 -11.07
N GLU A 208 -11.03 16.93 -11.53
CA GLU A 208 -11.59 15.60 -11.71
C GLU A 208 -12.08 15.02 -10.35
N MET A 209 -11.24 15.04 -9.30
CA MET A 209 -11.66 14.55 -7.98
C MET A 209 -12.87 15.28 -7.43
N LYS A 210 -12.93 16.60 -7.63
CA LYS A 210 -14.10 17.42 -7.24
C LYS A 210 -15.38 17.01 -7.97
N MET A 211 -15.29 16.59 -9.24
CA MET A 211 -16.46 16.07 -9.96
C MET A 211 -17.01 14.76 -9.33
N PHE A 212 -16.15 13.97 -8.67
CA PHE A 212 -16.55 12.80 -7.89
C PHE A 212 -16.98 13.14 -6.46
N GLY A 213 -16.97 14.42 -6.07
CA GLY A 213 -17.33 14.86 -4.72
C GLY A 213 -16.22 14.72 -3.69
N ILE A 214 -14.99 14.45 -4.13
CA ILE A 214 -13.81 14.27 -3.27
C ILE A 214 -13.10 15.61 -3.11
N GLU A 215 -12.77 16.00 -1.87
CA GLU A 215 -11.88 17.13 -1.63
C GLU A 215 -10.49 16.82 -2.15
N ALA A 216 -9.90 17.75 -2.91
CA ALA A 216 -8.57 17.55 -3.47
C ALA A 216 -7.76 18.82 -3.52
N ASP A 217 -6.43 18.67 -3.36
CA ASP A 217 -5.42 19.73 -3.44
C ASP A 217 -4.14 19.18 -4.08
N TYR A 218 -3.16 20.05 -4.34
CA TYR A 218 -1.90 19.59 -4.91
C TYR A 218 -0.68 20.40 -4.46
N HIS A 219 0.49 19.75 -4.55
CA HIS A 219 1.81 20.37 -4.35
C HIS A 219 2.72 20.14 -5.55
N VAL A 220 3.43 21.20 -5.97
CA VAL A 220 4.57 21.09 -6.87
C VAL A 220 5.83 21.42 -6.09
N ALA A 221 6.73 20.45 -5.92
CA ALA A 221 7.98 20.59 -5.19
C ALA A 221 9.19 20.52 -6.12
N HIS A 222 10.37 20.94 -5.63
CA HIS A 222 11.63 20.82 -6.35
C HIS A 222 12.69 20.13 -5.48
N GLY A 223 13.40 19.18 -6.05
CA GLY A 223 14.48 18.42 -5.40
C GLY A 223 14.29 16.91 -5.50
N VAL A 224 14.86 16.15 -4.58
CA VAL A 224 14.77 14.68 -4.57
C VAL A 224 13.33 14.24 -4.26
N ALA A 225 12.71 13.47 -5.16
CA ALA A 225 11.29 13.12 -5.10
C ALA A 225 10.91 12.47 -3.76
N SER A 226 11.57 11.39 -3.36
CA SER A 226 11.26 10.67 -2.13
C SER A 226 11.33 11.55 -0.87
N LYS A 227 12.30 12.48 -0.80
CA LYS A 227 12.44 13.39 0.34
C LYS A 227 11.32 14.43 0.38
N LYS A 228 10.90 14.93 -0.79
CA LYS A 228 9.82 15.93 -0.86
C LYS A 228 8.47 15.29 -0.57
N ILE A 229 8.22 14.08 -1.09
CA ILE A 229 7.03 13.30 -0.77
C ILE A 229 6.93 13.06 0.74
N ALA A 230 8.00 12.59 1.38
CA ALA A 230 8.01 12.35 2.83
C ALA A 230 7.73 13.64 3.64
N ALA A 231 8.36 14.76 3.28
CA ALA A 231 8.14 16.04 3.97
C ALA A 231 6.70 16.57 3.80
N ILE A 232 6.10 16.42 2.61
CA ILE A 232 4.71 16.82 2.37
C ILE A 232 3.75 15.86 3.08
N CYS A 233 4.08 14.55 3.12
CA CYS A 233 3.29 13.55 3.84
C CYS A 233 3.12 13.93 5.32
N GLU A 234 4.20 14.32 5.99
CA GLU A 234 4.18 14.79 7.38
C GLU A 234 3.38 16.11 7.53
N HIS A 235 3.58 17.07 6.60
CA HIS A 235 2.90 18.37 6.64
C HIS A 235 1.39 18.29 6.44
N GLU A 236 0.93 17.44 5.52
CA GLU A 236 -0.50 17.27 5.17
C GLU A 236 -1.21 16.23 6.06
N ASP A 237 -0.51 15.66 7.04
CA ASP A 237 -1.04 14.63 7.93
C ASP A 237 -1.70 13.48 7.15
N VAL A 238 -0.90 12.91 6.22
CA VAL A 238 -1.35 11.87 5.28
C VAL A 238 -1.53 10.53 6.00
N SER A 239 -2.67 9.90 5.82
CA SER A 239 -2.96 8.57 6.36
C SER A 239 -2.51 7.43 5.44
N LEU A 240 -2.54 7.67 4.12
CA LEU A 240 -2.17 6.67 3.11
C LEU A 240 -1.48 7.32 1.91
N ILE A 241 -0.33 6.80 1.50
CA ILE A 241 0.25 7.10 0.19
C ILE A 241 -0.17 6.00 -0.78
N MET A 242 -0.84 6.35 -1.87
CA MET A 242 -1.09 5.45 -3.00
C MET A 242 -0.16 5.85 -4.15
N MET A 243 0.74 4.98 -4.56
CA MET A 243 1.71 5.29 -5.61
C MET A 243 2.03 4.10 -6.48
N ALA A 244 2.45 4.37 -7.72
CA ALA A 244 2.93 3.32 -8.60
C ALA A 244 4.11 2.57 -7.98
N LYS A 245 4.16 1.27 -8.17
CA LYS A 245 5.31 0.43 -7.82
C LYS A 245 6.57 0.86 -8.58
N THR A 246 6.41 1.23 -9.87
CA THR A 246 7.49 1.67 -10.75
C THR A 246 7.15 2.98 -11.46
N GLY A 247 8.16 3.83 -11.77
CA GLY A 247 7.98 5.09 -12.51
C GLY A 247 7.96 4.91 -14.05
N ALA A 248 7.88 6.05 -14.76
CA ALA A 248 7.79 6.11 -16.21
C ALA A 248 8.99 5.49 -16.94
N ASP A 249 10.20 5.64 -16.39
CA ASP A 249 11.46 5.26 -17.04
C ASP A 249 11.81 3.77 -16.88
N MET A 250 11.00 3.00 -16.14
CA MET A 250 11.27 1.60 -15.87
C MET A 250 10.59 0.67 -16.89
N THR A 251 11.35 -0.26 -17.42
CA THR A 251 10.87 -1.27 -18.38
C THR A 251 10.13 -2.41 -17.69
N HIS A 252 9.32 -3.17 -18.45
CA HIS A 252 8.66 -4.37 -17.94
C HIS A 252 9.69 -5.33 -17.29
N GLY A 253 9.40 -5.78 -16.07
CA GLY A 253 10.26 -6.70 -15.30
C GLY A 253 11.15 -6.04 -14.25
N GLU A 254 11.17 -4.70 -14.13
CA GLU A 254 11.83 -4.04 -13.02
C GLU A 254 10.96 -4.09 -11.77
N GLU A 255 11.57 -4.50 -10.68
CA GLU A 255 10.87 -5.01 -9.50
C GLU A 255 10.30 -3.92 -8.61
N LEU A 256 11.02 -2.82 -8.38
CA LEU A 256 10.58 -1.69 -7.54
C LEU A 256 11.33 -0.40 -7.92
N GLY A 257 10.61 0.69 -8.11
CA GLY A 257 11.19 2.00 -8.42
C GLY A 257 11.94 2.61 -7.24
N SER A 258 13.09 3.24 -7.49
CA SER A 258 13.93 3.85 -6.44
C SER A 258 13.19 4.91 -5.62
N THR A 259 12.26 5.66 -6.21
CA THR A 259 11.41 6.62 -5.49
C THR A 259 10.44 5.90 -4.57
N SER A 260 9.77 4.85 -5.07
CA SER A 260 8.80 4.05 -4.32
C SER A 260 9.48 3.33 -3.15
N GLU A 261 10.63 2.70 -3.38
CA GLU A 261 11.46 2.11 -2.34
C GLU A 261 11.81 3.13 -1.24
N ASN A 262 12.34 4.28 -1.64
CA ASN A 262 12.75 5.31 -0.68
C ASN A 262 11.54 5.95 0.04
N VAL A 263 10.38 6.05 -0.57
CA VAL A 263 9.15 6.52 0.10
C VAL A 263 8.74 5.48 1.14
N VAL A 264 8.64 4.21 0.76
CA VAL A 264 8.31 3.12 1.72
C VAL A 264 9.28 3.10 2.89
N LEU A 265 10.56 3.38 2.69
CA LEU A 265 11.56 3.40 3.77
C LEU A 265 11.45 4.61 4.72
N ASN A 266 10.95 5.76 4.25
CA ASN A 266 11.13 7.04 4.95
C ASN A 266 9.83 7.72 5.42
N VAL A 267 8.65 7.16 5.11
CA VAL A 267 7.36 7.69 5.62
C VAL A 267 6.85 6.87 6.79
N ASP A 268 6.04 7.48 7.62
CA ASP A 268 5.44 6.85 8.80
C ASP A 268 4.02 6.36 8.56
N CYS A 269 3.30 6.91 7.58
CA CYS A 269 1.97 6.48 7.18
C CYS A 269 1.99 5.17 6.37
N ALA A 270 0.83 4.55 6.20
CA ALA A 270 0.66 3.40 5.33
C ALA A 270 1.01 3.74 3.87
N VAL A 271 1.50 2.75 3.12
CA VAL A 271 1.81 2.90 1.70
C VAL A 271 1.15 1.77 0.92
N MET A 272 0.38 2.12 -0.10
CA MET A 272 -0.12 1.20 -1.10
C MET A 272 0.70 1.34 -2.37
N LEU A 273 1.38 0.27 -2.74
CA LEU A 273 2.08 0.14 -4.02
C LEU A 273 1.11 -0.44 -5.05
N VAL A 274 0.89 0.27 -6.14
CA VAL A 274 0.00 -0.13 -7.23
C VAL A 274 0.87 -0.56 -8.41
N PRO A 275 0.87 -1.84 -8.81
CA PRO A 275 1.54 -2.27 -10.03
C PRO A 275 0.86 -1.66 -11.26
N ALA A 276 1.60 -1.52 -12.34
CA ALA A 276 1.00 -1.13 -13.61
C ALA A 276 0.19 -2.32 -14.16
N GLU A 277 -1.01 -2.05 -14.69
CA GLU A 277 -1.71 -3.04 -15.50
C GLU A 277 -0.85 -3.38 -16.73
N ASP A 278 -0.67 -4.67 -17.01
CA ASP A 278 -0.03 -5.12 -18.24
C ASP A 278 -0.91 -4.70 -19.43
N SER A 279 -0.56 -3.59 -20.05
CA SER A 279 -1.19 -3.17 -21.30
C SER A 279 -0.52 -3.89 -22.48
N ASP A 280 -0.56 -5.21 -22.51
CA ASP A 280 -0.42 -5.98 -23.73
C ASP A 280 -1.84 -6.25 -24.22
N ASP A 281 -2.39 -5.26 -24.97
CA ASP A 281 -3.37 -5.47 -26.05
C ASP A 281 -3.92 -4.10 -26.51
N ILE A 282 -3.20 -3.46 -27.43
CA ILE A 282 -3.84 -2.78 -28.60
C ILE A 282 -2.81 -2.70 -29.73
#